data_daacff03bc2ce896e88b467819b7b01e
#
_entry.id   daacff03bc2ce896e88b467819b7b01e
#
_cell.length_a   1.000
_cell.length_b   1.000
_cell.length_c   1.000
_cell.angle_alpha   90.00
_cell.angle_beta   90.00
_cell.angle_gamma   90.00
#
_symmetry.space_group_name_H-M   'P 1'
#
loop_
_entity.id
_entity.type
_entity.pdbx_description
1 polymer ?
#
loop_
_entity_poly.entity_id
_entity_poly.type
_entity_poly.pdbx_seq_one_letter_code
_entity_poly.pdbx_strand_id
1 'polypeptide(L)'
;MAPKVLVSDELSETAVQIFRDRGVEVDYMPKLGKDKEALAAIIDQYDGLAIRSATKATEKLLEKATRLKVIGRAGIGVDNVDIPAASKKGVIVMNTPFGNSITTAEHAIAMMFAVARQIPEANTSTHAGKWEKSKFMGVELFNKTLGVIGAGNIGGIVCDRAVGLKMKVVAYDPFLSEERAKSLGVTKVELDDLLARADFITLHVPLTDKTRNILSRENLAKTKKGVRIINCARGGLIDEAALAEALKAGHVAGAALDVFEVEPAIENPLFNLPNVVVTPHLGASTTEAQENVALQVAEQMSDYLLTGAVSNALNMPSVTAEEAAVMGPWIKLAGHLGAFIGQMTDEPIKAINILYDGSVTEMNLAALNCAAIAGVMKAQNPDVNLVSAPIVAKERGIQVSTTRQDKSGAFDAYIKVTMVTDKRERSIAGTCFSDGKPRFIQIKGINIDAEVGAHMLYTTNEDVPGIIGLLGMTLGKNGVNIANFTLGRSAIGEDAIALLYLDQAINPKVVDTLESTGMFQQVKPLVFEGA
;
A
#
# COMPACT_ATOMS: atom_id res chain seq x y z
N MET A 1 11.12 23.42 3.76
CA MET A 1 12.41 22.71 3.67
C MET A 1 12.25 21.61 2.65
N ALA A 2 13.27 21.31 1.84
CA ALA A 2 13.25 20.17 0.94
C ALA A 2 13.12 18.87 1.76
N PRO A 3 12.38 17.87 1.28
CA PRO A 3 12.33 16.57 1.94
C PRO A 3 13.69 15.89 1.88
N LYS A 4 14.04 15.11 2.92
CA LYS A 4 15.33 14.45 3.03
C LYS A 4 15.18 12.92 3.06
N VAL A 5 15.95 12.22 2.20
CA VAL A 5 15.95 10.76 2.06
C VAL A 5 17.29 10.18 2.49
N LEU A 6 17.24 9.10 3.25
CA LEU A 6 18.39 8.24 3.53
C LEU A 6 18.35 7.03 2.60
N VAL A 7 19.43 6.79 1.88
CA VAL A 7 19.69 5.56 1.14
C VAL A 7 20.68 4.72 1.95
N SER A 8 20.19 3.70 2.64
CA SER A 8 20.97 2.91 3.61
C SER A 8 21.56 1.62 3.06
N ASP A 9 21.11 1.21 1.85
CA ASP A 9 21.63 0.05 1.12
C ASP A 9 22.24 0.49 -0.22
N GLU A 10 22.97 -0.40 -0.87
CA GLU A 10 23.58 -0.14 -2.17
C GLU A 10 22.52 0.03 -3.26
N LEU A 11 22.37 1.23 -3.78
CA LEU A 11 21.59 1.60 -4.97
C LEU A 11 22.52 2.19 -6.03
N SER A 12 22.06 2.23 -7.29
CA SER A 12 22.82 2.86 -8.37
C SER A 12 23.02 4.35 -8.13
N GLU A 13 24.13 4.90 -8.58
CA GLU A 13 24.38 6.35 -8.52
C GLU A 13 23.33 7.15 -9.29
N THR A 14 22.82 6.59 -10.39
CA THR A 14 21.73 7.17 -11.18
C THR A 14 20.47 7.37 -10.33
N ALA A 15 20.11 6.39 -9.49
CA ALA A 15 18.95 6.52 -8.60
C ALA A 15 19.17 7.62 -7.54
N VAL A 16 20.38 7.73 -6.98
CA VAL A 16 20.74 8.81 -6.05
C VAL A 16 20.65 10.16 -6.75
N GLN A 17 21.06 10.24 -8.02
CA GLN A 17 20.99 11.47 -8.82
C GLN A 17 19.53 11.89 -9.09
N ILE A 18 18.61 10.95 -9.33
CA ILE A 18 17.17 11.24 -9.51
C ILE A 18 16.60 12.00 -8.31
N PHE A 19 16.92 11.58 -7.07
CA PHE A 19 16.47 12.31 -5.88
C PHE A 19 16.96 13.78 -5.92
N ARG A 20 18.24 14.00 -6.25
CA ARG A 20 18.84 15.34 -6.31
C ARG A 20 18.24 16.21 -7.41
N ASP A 21 18.09 15.67 -8.62
CA ASP A 21 17.53 16.37 -9.78
C ASP A 21 16.09 16.79 -9.56
N ARG A 22 15.35 16.03 -8.74
CA ARG A 22 13.98 16.34 -8.35
C ARG A 22 13.89 17.30 -7.14
N GLY A 23 15.00 17.69 -6.55
CA GLY A 23 15.02 18.63 -5.41
C GLY A 23 14.79 17.96 -4.05
N VAL A 24 15.04 16.66 -3.94
CA VAL A 24 15.05 15.91 -2.69
C VAL A 24 16.48 15.84 -2.17
N GLU A 25 16.71 16.23 -0.92
CA GLU A 25 18.00 16.04 -0.26
C GLU A 25 18.24 14.55 -0.02
N VAL A 26 19.43 14.04 -0.35
CA VAL A 26 19.75 12.63 -0.21
C VAL A 26 21.11 12.38 0.43
N ASP A 27 21.11 11.58 1.49
CA ASP A 27 22.32 11.03 2.09
C ASP A 27 22.47 9.57 1.63
N TYR A 28 23.59 9.29 0.95
CA TYR A 28 23.90 7.96 0.45
C TYR A 28 24.90 7.26 1.35
N MET A 29 24.43 6.30 2.14
CA MET A 29 25.19 5.53 3.13
C MET A 29 25.01 4.02 2.91
N PRO A 30 25.53 3.43 1.81
CA PRO A 30 25.13 2.11 1.32
C PRO A 30 25.48 0.91 2.24
N LYS A 31 26.27 1.13 3.29
CA LYS A 31 26.62 0.09 4.28
C LYS A 31 25.88 0.22 5.60
N LEU A 32 25.13 1.32 5.79
CA LEU A 32 24.49 1.65 7.06
C LEU A 32 23.37 0.66 7.42
N GLY A 33 22.70 0.07 6.45
CA GLY A 33 21.61 -0.90 6.68
C GLY A 33 22.04 -2.16 7.44
N LYS A 34 23.34 -2.47 7.46
CA LYS A 34 23.89 -3.58 8.25
C LYS A 34 24.16 -3.23 9.72
N ASP A 35 24.26 -1.93 10.05
CA ASP A 35 24.46 -1.41 11.40
C ASP A 35 23.16 -0.84 11.96
N LYS A 36 22.43 -1.68 12.69
CA LYS A 36 21.11 -1.34 13.24
C LYS A 36 21.15 -0.18 14.25
N GLU A 37 22.24 -0.08 15.02
CA GLU A 37 22.38 0.94 16.05
C GLU A 37 22.71 2.29 15.42
N ALA A 38 23.65 2.33 14.49
CA ALA A 38 23.98 3.55 13.77
C ALA A 38 22.78 4.06 12.93
N LEU A 39 22.05 3.19 12.26
CA LEU A 39 20.83 3.56 11.52
C LEU A 39 19.76 4.14 12.46
N ALA A 40 19.53 3.51 13.60
CA ALA A 40 18.54 3.94 14.58
C ALA A 40 18.92 5.28 15.27
N ALA A 41 20.18 5.67 15.26
CA ALA A 41 20.66 6.93 15.85
C ALA A 41 20.40 8.15 14.96
N ILE A 42 20.13 7.97 13.66
CA ILE A 42 19.97 9.10 12.72
C ILE A 42 18.64 9.11 11.95
N ILE A 43 17.83 8.03 12.05
CA ILE A 43 16.63 7.85 11.22
C ILE A 43 15.58 8.95 11.45
N ASP A 44 15.53 9.57 12.60
CA ASP A 44 14.63 10.67 12.96
C ASP A 44 14.86 11.97 12.17
N GLN A 45 15.97 12.05 11.42
CA GLN A 45 16.33 13.20 10.60
C GLN A 45 15.74 13.15 9.19
N TYR A 46 15.15 12.01 8.79
CA TYR A 46 14.77 11.75 7.40
C TYR A 46 13.26 11.62 7.21
N ASP A 47 12.79 12.16 6.08
CA ASP A 47 11.39 12.02 5.62
C ASP A 47 11.18 10.71 4.85
N GLY A 48 12.24 10.16 4.24
CA GLY A 48 12.19 8.91 3.46
C GLY A 48 13.39 8.00 3.75
N LEU A 49 13.15 6.68 3.64
CA LEU A 49 14.16 5.65 3.76
C LEU A 49 14.11 4.73 2.53
N ALA A 50 15.14 4.79 1.69
CA ALA A 50 15.30 3.90 0.53
C ALA A 50 16.21 2.73 0.88
N ILE A 51 15.70 1.49 0.69
CA ILE A 51 16.35 0.26 1.13
C ILE A 51 16.34 -0.83 0.05
N ARG A 52 17.19 -1.85 0.26
CA ARG A 52 17.12 -3.16 -0.38
C ARG A 52 16.93 -4.26 0.67
N SER A 53 17.69 -5.33 0.58
CA SER A 53 17.56 -6.50 1.45
C SER A 53 18.39 -6.44 2.74
N ALA A 54 19.43 -5.60 2.81
CA ALA A 54 20.33 -5.56 3.97
C ALA A 54 19.72 -4.79 5.16
N THR A 55 19.00 -3.70 4.88
CA THR A 55 18.27 -2.93 5.89
C THR A 55 17.01 -3.67 6.33
N LYS A 56 16.79 -3.78 7.64
CA LYS A 56 15.54 -4.30 8.23
C LYS A 56 14.79 -3.17 8.93
N ALA A 57 13.67 -2.75 8.34
CA ALA A 57 12.77 -1.75 8.92
C ALA A 57 11.82 -2.41 9.92
N THR A 58 12.32 -2.67 11.11
CA THR A 58 11.59 -3.31 12.21
C THR A 58 10.79 -2.30 13.03
N GLU A 59 9.80 -2.78 13.82
CA GLU A 59 9.04 -1.93 14.76
C GLU A 59 9.96 -1.05 15.63
N LYS A 60 11.06 -1.62 16.18
CA LYS A 60 12.04 -0.87 17.01
C LYS A 60 12.73 0.28 16.26
N LEU A 61 13.00 0.11 14.97
CA LEU A 61 13.54 1.19 14.14
C LEU A 61 12.49 2.26 13.89
N LEU A 62 11.27 1.83 13.57
CA LEU A 62 10.14 2.71 13.27
C LEU A 62 9.70 3.55 14.48
N GLU A 63 9.85 3.03 15.70
CA GLU A 63 9.60 3.81 16.93
C GLU A 63 10.48 5.05 17.03
N LYS A 64 11.72 4.99 16.52
CA LYS A 64 12.68 6.11 16.51
C LYS A 64 12.52 7.03 15.29
N ALA A 65 11.85 6.56 14.24
CA ALA A 65 11.72 7.26 12.96
C ALA A 65 10.56 8.28 13.00
N THR A 66 10.62 9.27 13.87
CA THR A 66 9.52 10.20 14.16
C THR A 66 9.15 11.12 12.99
N ARG A 67 10.08 11.35 12.06
CA ARG A 67 9.89 12.20 10.89
C ARG A 67 9.57 11.42 9.61
N LEU A 68 9.75 10.09 9.64
CA LEU A 68 9.66 9.24 8.46
C LEU A 68 8.23 9.19 7.91
N LYS A 69 8.07 9.40 6.60
CA LYS A 69 6.80 9.39 5.87
C LYS A 69 6.70 8.21 4.89
N VAL A 70 7.84 7.78 4.35
CA VAL A 70 7.87 6.72 3.33
C VAL A 70 9.11 5.84 3.45
N ILE A 71 8.88 4.53 3.25
CA ILE A 71 9.94 3.54 3.02
C ILE A 71 9.79 3.04 1.59
N GLY A 72 10.84 3.18 0.78
CA GLY A 72 10.91 2.63 -0.57
C GLY A 72 11.86 1.43 -0.59
N ARG A 73 11.33 0.25 -0.90
CA ARG A 73 12.14 -0.96 -1.08
C ARG A 73 12.39 -1.21 -2.56
N ALA A 74 13.66 -1.10 -2.98
CA ALA A 74 14.08 -1.43 -4.34
C ALA A 74 14.03 -2.95 -4.57
N GLY A 75 12.91 -3.44 -5.08
CA GLY A 75 12.59 -4.84 -5.36
C GLY A 75 11.15 -5.20 -4.99
N ILE A 76 10.73 -6.43 -5.36
CA ILE A 76 9.33 -6.89 -5.19
C ILE A 76 9.03 -7.26 -3.74
N GLY A 77 9.85 -8.12 -3.13
CA GLY A 77 9.61 -8.62 -1.76
C GLY A 77 9.89 -7.55 -0.72
N VAL A 78 9.14 -7.56 0.37
CA VAL A 78 9.24 -6.60 1.48
C VAL A 78 9.33 -7.30 2.83
N ASP A 79 9.85 -8.52 2.85
CA ASP A 79 9.96 -9.37 4.04
C ASP A 79 10.86 -8.75 5.14
N ASN A 80 11.67 -7.76 4.77
CA ASN A 80 12.52 -6.98 5.65
C ASN A 80 11.87 -5.69 6.19
N VAL A 81 10.58 -5.45 5.90
CA VAL A 81 9.81 -4.30 6.40
C VAL A 81 8.64 -4.76 7.23
N ASP A 82 8.52 -4.29 8.46
CA ASP A 82 7.35 -4.49 9.30
C ASP A 82 6.23 -3.54 8.84
N ILE A 83 5.42 -4.02 7.87
CA ILE A 83 4.34 -3.23 7.28
C ILE A 83 3.26 -2.86 8.32
N PRO A 84 2.81 -3.76 9.21
CA PRO A 84 1.88 -3.39 10.27
C PRO A 84 2.41 -2.26 11.17
N ALA A 85 3.67 -2.34 11.61
CA ALA A 85 4.28 -1.28 12.43
C ALA A 85 4.43 0.04 11.65
N ALA A 86 4.87 -0.01 10.39
CA ALA A 86 4.94 1.17 9.52
C ALA A 86 3.56 1.82 9.35
N SER A 87 2.53 1.02 9.15
CA SER A 87 1.16 1.50 8.98
C SER A 87 0.61 2.18 10.24
N LYS A 88 0.86 1.62 11.43
CA LYS A 88 0.50 2.26 12.71
C LYS A 88 1.18 3.61 12.91
N LYS A 89 2.42 3.74 12.44
CA LYS A 89 3.17 5.00 12.46
C LYS A 89 2.80 5.96 11.33
N GLY A 90 1.92 5.52 10.41
CA GLY A 90 1.53 6.33 9.26
C GLY A 90 2.59 6.45 8.18
N VAL A 91 3.55 5.53 8.15
CA VAL A 91 4.62 5.47 7.16
C VAL A 91 4.16 4.63 5.96
N ILE A 92 4.23 5.21 4.76
CA ILE A 92 3.92 4.49 3.53
C ILE A 92 5.06 3.51 3.21
N VAL A 93 4.71 2.30 2.80
CA VAL A 93 5.67 1.30 2.32
C VAL A 93 5.43 1.06 0.83
N MET A 94 6.42 1.38 0.02
CA MET A 94 6.42 1.20 -1.44
C MET A 94 7.43 0.14 -1.86
N ASN A 95 7.08 -0.65 -2.88
CA ASN A 95 8.01 -1.56 -3.52
C ASN A 95 8.12 -1.27 -5.04
N THR A 96 8.91 -2.06 -5.76
CA THR A 96 9.10 -1.92 -7.21
C THR A 96 8.70 -3.22 -7.91
N PRO A 97 7.39 -3.47 -8.13
CA PRO A 97 6.87 -4.78 -8.52
C PRO A 97 7.22 -5.20 -9.95
N PHE A 98 7.71 -4.28 -10.79
CA PHE A 98 7.99 -4.55 -12.19
C PHE A 98 9.50 -4.57 -12.52
N GLY A 99 10.35 -4.00 -11.66
CA GLY A 99 11.76 -3.76 -11.97
C GLY A 99 12.62 -5.02 -12.14
N ASN A 100 12.24 -6.17 -11.54
CA ASN A 100 12.98 -7.43 -11.62
C ASN A 100 12.11 -8.64 -12.02
N SER A 101 10.90 -8.43 -12.54
CA SER A 101 10.00 -9.52 -12.89
C SER A 101 10.53 -10.39 -14.03
N ILE A 102 11.10 -9.76 -15.06
CA ILE A 102 11.72 -10.46 -16.20
C ILE A 102 12.91 -11.29 -15.71
N THR A 103 13.81 -10.67 -14.96
CA THR A 103 15.04 -11.31 -14.45
C THR A 103 14.72 -12.55 -13.62
N THR A 104 13.77 -12.45 -12.69
CA THR A 104 13.37 -13.60 -11.85
C THR A 104 12.73 -14.70 -12.68
N ALA A 105 11.92 -14.36 -13.68
CA ALA A 105 11.30 -15.32 -14.58
C ALA A 105 12.35 -16.06 -15.43
N GLU A 106 13.32 -15.34 -15.98
CA GLU A 106 14.44 -15.91 -16.75
C GLU A 106 15.32 -16.80 -15.87
N HIS A 107 15.59 -16.39 -14.63
CA HIS A 107 16.32 -17.22 -13.68
C HIS A 107 15.58 -18.54 -13.38
N ALA A 108 14.26 -18.51 -13.18
CA ALA A 108 13.46 -19.72 -12.99
C ALA A 108 13.51 -20.66 -14.20
N ILE A 109 13.46 -20.11 -15.43
CA ILE A 109 13.64 -20.90 -16.67
C ILE A 109 15.05 -21.49 -16.75
N ALA A 110 16.08 -20.71 -16.43
CA ALA A 110 17.47 -21.21 -16.39
C ALA A 110 17.65 -22.36 -15.38
N MET A 111 17.09 -22.20 -14.17
CA MET A 111 17.08 -23.24 -13.12
C MET A 111 16.31 -24.49 -13.58
N MET A 112 15.20 -24.33 -14.31
CA MET A 112 14.46 -25.45 -14.88
C MET A 112 15.31 -26.22 -15.91
N PHE A 113 16.06 -25.54 -16.78
CA PHE A 113 16.99 -26.20 -17.70
C PHE A 113 18.17 -26.85 -16.95
N ALA A 114 18.72 -26.18 -15.93
CA ALA A 114 19.82 -26.72 -15.13
C ALA A 114 19.47 -28.06 -14.50
N VAL A 115 18.28 -28.18 -13.87
CA VAL A 115 17.83 -29.44 -13.26
C VAL A 115 17.38 -30.48 -14.31
N ALA A 116 16.79 -30.05 -15.43
CA ALA A 116 16.37 -30.96 -16.49
C ALA A 116 17.55 -31.65 -17.18
N ARG A 117 18.69 -30.97 -17.29
CA ARG A 117 19.86 -31.40 -18.03
C ARG A 117 21.07 -31.70 -17.15
N GLN A 118 20.95 -31.61 -15.82
CA GLN A 118 22.04 -31.84 -14.84
C GLN A 118 23.30 -31.01 -15.18
N ILE A 119 23.10 -29.74 -15.56
CA ILE A 119 24.18 -28.88 -16.07
C ILE A 119 25.30 -28.65 -15.03
N PRO A 120 25.01 -28.30 -13.74
CA PRO A 120 26.05 -28.06 -12.77
C PRO A 120 26.93 -29.27 -12.48
N GLU A 121 26.35 -30.45 -12.35
CA GLU A 121 27.06 -31.70 -12.10
C GLU A 121 27.91 -32.11 -13.33
N ALA A 122 27.34 -31.99 -14.51
CA ALA A 122 28.08 -32.27 -15.76
C ALA A 122 29.26 -31.30 -15.94
N ASN A 123 29.05 -30.02 -15.65
CA ASN A 123 30.11 -28.99 -15.68
C ASN A 123 31.23 -29.33 -14.71
N THR A 124 30.90 -29.64 -13.43
CA THR A 124 31.86 -30.01 -12.40
C THR A 124 32.67 -31.26 -12.78
N SER A 125 32.02 -32.31 -13.29
CA SER A 125 32.64 -33.53 -13.76
C SER A 125 33.64 -33.25 -14.89
N THR A 126 33.24 -32.46 -15.89
CA THR A 126 34.08 -32.14 -17.05
C THR A 126 35.27 -31.27 -16.65
N HIS A 127 35.11 -30.27 -15.77
CA HIS A 127 36.21 -29.49 -15.23
C HIS A 127 37.22 -30.35 -14.41
N ALA A 128 36.75 -31.43 -13.77
CA ALA A 128 37.59 -32.38 -13.09
C ALA A 128 38.27 -33.41 -14.05
N GLY A 129 38.19 -33.19 -15.35
CA GLY A 129 38.81 -34.05 -16.37
C GLY A 129 38.08 -35.37 -16.60
N LYS A 130 36.83 -35.52 -16.13
CA LYS A 130 36.02 -36.74 -16.29
C LYS A 130 35.05 -36.57 -17.47
N TRP A 131 35.10 -37.50 -18.42
CA TRP A 131 34.25 -37.54 -19.60
C TRP A 131 33.14 -38.58 -19.44
N GLU A 132 32.16 -38.28 -18.52
CA GLU A 132 31.14 -39.24 -18.07
C GLU A 132 29.81 -39.05 -18.81
N LYS A 133 29.78 -39.05 -20.16
CA LYS A 133 28.64 -38.71 -21.01
C LYS A 133 27.35 -39.47 -20.66
N SER A 134 27.42 -40.74 -20.34
CA SER A 134 26.26 -41.58 -20.03
C SER A 134 25.67 -41.34 -18.62
N LYS A 135 26.40 -40.65 -17.74
CA LYS A 135 25.96 -40.38 -16.37
C LYS A 135 24.91 -39.26 -16.33
N PHE A 136 24.96 -38.33 -17.28
CA PHE A 136 24.14 -37.14 -17.31
C PHE A 136 23.02 -37.25 -18.36
N MET A 137 22.11 -38.24 -18.12
CA MET A 137 20.93 -38.44 -18.96
C MET A 137 19.81 -37.52 -18.52
N GLY A 138 19.64 -36.38 -19.19
CA GLY A 138 18.59 -35.40 -18.93
C GLY A 138 17.25 -35.73 -19.56
N VAL A 139 16.31 -34.78 -19.45
CA VAL A 139 15.01 -34.83 -20.09
C VAL A 139 14.79 -33.57 -20.93
N GLU A 140 13.97 -33.69 -21.95
CA GLU A 140 13.52 -32.54 -22.76
C GLU A 140 12.36 -31.83 -22.06
N LEU A 141 12.24 -30.52 -22.28
CA LEU A 141 11.08 -29.73 -21.86
C LEU A 141 9.96 -29.80 -22.87
N PHE A 142 10.29 -30.04 -24.13
CA PHE A 142 9.34 -30.14 -25.23
C PHE A 142 8.17 -31.12 -24.90
N ASN A 143 6.94 -30.64 -25.07
CA ASN A 143 5.71 -31.40 -24.85
C ASN A 143 5.49 -31.90 -23.40
N LYS A 144 6.33 -31.47 -22.43
CA LYS A 144 6.12 -31.72 -20.99
C LYS A 144 5.11 -30.73 -20.42
N THR A 145 4.47 -31.12 -19.32
CA THR A 145 3.53 -30.25 -18.62
C THR A 145 4.28 -29.45 -17.53
N LEU A 146 4.22 -28.13 -17.62
CA LEU A 146 4.65 -27.23 -16.56
C LEU A 146 3.44 -26.82 -15.71
N GLY A 147 3.48 -27.10 -14.42
CA GLY A 147 2.55 -26.56 -13.43
C GLY A 147 3.11 -25.26 -12.85
N VAL A 148 2.38 -24.15 -13.02
CA VAL A 148 2.75 -22.85 -12.48
C VAL A 148 1.84 -22.52 -11.29
N ILE A 149 2.43 -22.40 -10.09
CA ILE A 149 1.72 -21.99 -8.87
C ILE A 149 1.92 -20.48 -8.72
N GLY A 150 0.88 -19.68 -9.03
CA GLY A 150 0.92 -18.23 -9.10
C GLY A 150 1.22 -17.72 -10.52
N ALA A 151 0.21 -17.16 -11.18
CA ALA A 151 0.28 -16.62 -12.55
C ALA A 151 0.26 -15.07 -12.58
N GLY A 152 0.78 -14.42 -11.54
CA GLY A 152 0.95 -12.98 -11.44
C GLY A 152 2.04 -12.45 -12.39
N ASN A 153 2.73 -11.37 -12.00
CA ASN A 153 3.72 -10.71 -12.86
C ASN A 153 4.84 -11.67 -13.31
N ILE A 154 5.52 -12.33 -12.39
CA ILE A 154 6.63 -13.26 -12.70
C ILE A 154 6.10 -14.53 -13.33
N GLY A 155 5.10 -15.18 -12.71
CA GLY A 155 4.53 -16.44 -13.21
C GLY A 155 3.92 -16.30 -14.59
N GLY A 156 3.32 -15.15 -14.92
CA GLY A 156 2.81 -14.85 -16.27
C GLY A 156 3.92 -14.80 -17.32
N ILE A 157 5.08 -14.23 -17.00
CA ILE A 157 6.25 -14.23 -17.89
C ILE A 157 6.80 -15.67 -18.06
N VAL A 158 6.87 -16.43 -16.97
CA VAL A 158 7.29 -17.85 -17.04
C VAL A 158 6.34 -18.66 -17.91
N CYS A 159 5.02 -18.45 -17.80
CA CYS A 159 4.02 -19.08 -18.67
C CYS A 159 4.31 -18.79 -20.16
N ASP A 160 4.50 -17.52 -20.51
CA ASP A 160 4.80 -17.08 -21.87
C ASP A 160 6.08 -17.77 -22.43
N ARG A 161 7.15 -17.74 -21.64
CA ARG A 161 8.41 -18.42 -22.01
C ARG A 161 8.26 -19.92 -22.17
N ALA A 162 7.52 -20.59 -21.28
CA ALA A 162 7.29 -22.01 -21.33
C ALA A 162 6.43 -22.42 -22.55
N VAL A 163 5.41 -21.62 -22.90
CA VAL A 163 4.64 -21.79 -24.14
C VAL A 163 5.56 -21.66 -25.36
N GLY A 164 6.47 -20.67 -25.35
CA GLY A 164 7.51 -20.53 -26.39
C GLY A 164 8.40 -21.76 -26.53
N LEU A 165 8.73 -22.43 -25.42
CA LEU A 165 9.47 -23.69 -25.38
C LEU A 165 8.61 -24.91 -25.77
N LYS A 166 7.36 -24.70 -26.20
CA LYS A 166 6.41 -25.75 -26.57
C LYS A 166 6.06 -26.72 -25.42
N MET A 167 6.07 -26.24 -24.20
CA MET A 167 5.51 -26.95 -23.05
C MET A 167 3.99 -26.81 -23.02
N LYS A 168 3.30 -27.75 -22.37
CA LYS A 168 1.90 -27.61 -21.96
C LYS A 168 1.90 -26.93 -20.61
N VAL A 169 1.24 -25.77 -20.48
CA VAL A 169 1.24 -25.00 -19.23
C VAL A 169 -0.12 -25.06 -18.56
N VAL A 170 -0.13 -25.51 -17.30
CA VAL A 170 -1.29 -25.46 -16.41
C VAL A 170 -0.96 -24.51 -15.26
N ALA A 171 -1.90 -23.68 -14.86
CA ALA A 171 -1.68 -22.67 -13.82
C ALA A 171 -2.74 -22.76 -12.72
N TYR A 172 -2.28 -22.75 -11.47
CA TYR A 172 -3.09 -22.55 -10.28
C TYR A 172 -2.82 -21.16 -9.71
N ASP A 173 -3.84 -20.32 -9.70
CA ASP A 173 -3.84 -19.02 -9.05
C ASP A 173 -5.30 -18.62 -8.74
N PRO A 174 -5.66 -18.42 -7.46
CA PRO A 174 -7.04 -18.04 -7.09
C PRO A 174 -7.54 -16.76 -7.75
N PHE A 175 -6.64 -15.89 -8.18
CA PHE A 175 -6.95 -14.59 -8.77
C PHE A 175 -6.85 -14.57 -10.31
N LEU A 176 -6.46 -15.67 -10.93
CA LEU A 176 -6.38 -15.79 -12.39
C LEU A 176 -7.78 -15.88 -13.00
N SER A 177 -8.15 -14.92 -13.85
CA SER A 177 -9.38 -15.02 -14.63
C SER A 177 -9.19 -15.97 -15.83
N GLU A 178 -10.30 -16.53 -16.33
CA GLU A 178 -10.30 -17.38 -17.54
C GLU A 178 -9.79 -16.63 -18.78
N GLU A 179 -10.16 -15.36 -18.89
CA GLU A 179 -9.69 -14.48 -19.98
C GLU A 179 -8.18 -14.29 -19.94
N ARG A 180 -7.64 -14.05 -18.74
CA ARG A 180 -6.19 -13.89 -18.55
C ARG A 180 -5.45 -15.20 -18.80
N ALA A 181 -5.96 -16.35 -18.35
CA ALA A 181 -5.39 -17.66 -18.63
C ALA A 181 -5.32 -17.90 -20.15
N LYS A 182 -6.42 -17.62 -20.86
CA LYS A 182 -6.47 -17.72 -22.33
C LYS A 182 -5.46 -16.79 -23.01
N SER A 183 -5.32 -15.55 -22.54
CA SER A 183 -4.34 -14.60 -23.09
C SER A 183 -2.89 -15.03 -22.87
N LEU A 184 -2.60 -15.74 -21.80
CA LEU A 184 -1.29 -16.34 -21.50
C LEU A 184 -1.05 -17.67 -22.24
N GLY A 185 -2.05 -18.22 -22.91
CA GLY A 185 -1.97 -19.54 -23.57
C GLY A 185 -1.87 -20.72 -22.60
N VAL A 186 -2.43 -20.59 -21.38
CA VAL A 186 -2.36 -21.59 -20.31
C VAL A 186 -3.74 -22.11 -19.94
N THR A 187 -3.78 -23.29 -19.32
CA THR A 187 -5.02 -23.86 -18.76
C THR A 187 -5.06 -23.58 -17.26
N LYS A 188 -6.08 -22.84 -16.80
CA LYS A 188 -6.36 -22.68 -15.37
C LYS A 188 -6.85 -23.99 -14.77
N VAL A 189 -6.33 -24.39 -13.62
CA VAL A 189 -6.69 -25.64 -12.94
C VAL A 189 -6.66 -25.44 -11.40
N GLU A 190 -7.28 -26.37 -10.67
CA GLU A 190 -7.12 -26.45 -9.21
C GLU A 190 -5.76 -27.06 -8.84
N LEU A 191 -5.31 -26.83 -7.60
CA LEU A 191 -3.99 -27.25 -7.15
C LEU A 191 -3.77 -28.75 -7.31
N ASP A 192 -4.72 -29.58 -6.88
CA ASP A 192 -4.60 -31.04 -6.94
C ASP A 192 -4.48 -31.57 -8.39
N ASP A 193 -5.20 -30.95 -9.34
CA ASP A 193 -5.09 -31.28 -10.77
C ASP A 193 -3.72 -30.87 -11.33
N LEU A 194 -3.19 -29.70 -10.93
CA LEU A 194 -1.84 -29.28 -11.28
C LEU A 194 -0.79 -30.27 -10.79
N LEU A 195 -0.86 -30.66 -9.50
CA LEU A 195 0.09 -31.59 -8.89
C LEU A 195 0.11 -32.95 -9.60
N ALA A 196 -1.08 -33.48 -9.94
CA ALA A 196 -1.22 -34.79 -10.60
C ALA A 196 -0.72 -34.77 -12.05
N ARG A 197 -0.74 -33.63 -12.74
CA ARG A 197 -0.44 -33.55 -14.20
C ARG A 197 0.97 -33.07 -14.51
N ALA A 198 1.58 -32.27 -13.62
CA ALA A 198 2.82 -31.60 -13.92
C ALA A 198 4.04 -32.51 -13.96
N ASP A 199 4.85 -32.39 -15.01
CA ASP A 199 6.20 -32.98 -15.11
C ASP A 199 7.24 -32.05 -14.43
N PHE A 200 6.96 -30.73 -14.44
CA PHE A 200 7.71 -29.67 -13.77
C PHE A 200 6.74 -28.79 -12.99
N ILE A 201 7.10 -28.36 -11.79
CA ILE A 201 6.33 -27.43 -10.98
C ILE A 201 7.23 -26.23 -10.66
N THR A 202 6.73 -25.01 -10.88
CA THR A 202 7.43 -23.78 -10.51
C THR A 202 6.51 -22.87 -9.69
N LEU A 203 7.09 -22.26 -8.63
CA LEU A 203 6.35 -21.45 -7.68
C LEU A 203 6.66 -19.95 -7.90
N HIS A 204 5.60 -19.14 -7.96
CA HIS A 204 5.66 -17.67 -8.14
C HIS A 204 4.60 -16.96 -7.28
N VAL A 205 4.41 -17.42 -6.05
CA VAL A 205 3.51 -16.84 -5.05
C VAL A 205 4.27 -16.20 -3.90
N PRO A 206 3.71 -15.18 -3.21
CA PRO A 206 4.29 -14.67 -1.97
C PRO A 206 4.16 -15.71 -0.84
N LEU A 207 5.01 -15.62 0.18
CA LEU A 207 4.85 -16.39 1.41
C LEU A 207 3.78 -15.75 2.30
N THR A 208 2.72 -16.47 2.55
CA THR A 208 1.60 -16.10 3.42
C THR A 208 1.17 -17.33 4.23
N ASP A 209 0.26 -17.18 5.19
CA ASP A 209 -0.28 -18.33 5.94
C ASP A 209 -0.95 -19.36 5.02
N LYS A 210 -1.54 -18.92 3.90
CA LYS A 210 -2.20 -19.80 2.91
C LYS A 210 -1.22 -20.51 1.96
N THR A 211 -0.06 -19.92 1.72
CA THR A 211 0.93 -20.44 0.77
C THR A 211 2.13 -21.09 1.47
N ARG A 212 2.25 -20.93 2.78
CA ARG A 212 3.26 -21.63 3.57
C ARG A 212 3.12 -23.14 3.39
N ASN A 213 4.23 -23.79 3.02
CA ASN A 213 4.26 -25.22 2.72
C ASN A 213 3.17 -25.65 1.71
N ILE A 214 2.88 -24.82 0.70
CA ILE A 214 1.93 -25.18 -0.36
C ILE A 214 2.37 -26.50 -1.05
N LEU A 215 3.69 -26.77 -1.12
CA LEU A 215 4.25 -28.08 -1.39
C LEU A 215 4.65 -28.76 -0.07
N SER A 216 3.63 -29.13 0.71
CA SER A 216 3.77 -29.94 1.93
C SER A 216 4.11 -31.39 1.59
N ARG A 217 4.44 -32.19 2.60
CA ARG A 217 4.59 -33.64 2.48
C ARG A 217 3.39 -34.29 1.77
N GLU A 218 2.17 -33.90 2.16
CA GLU A 218 0.94 -34.41 1.56
C GLU A 218 0.83 -34.05 0.07
N ASN A 219 1.07 -32.78 -0.27
CA ASN A 219 0.98 -32.30 -1.64
C ASN A 219 2.11 -32.84 -2.52
N LEU A 220 3.32 -33.03 -1.99
CA LEU A 220 4.40 -33.71 -2.70
C LEU A 220 4.02 -35.16 -3.04
N ALA A 221 3.32 -35.87 -2.18
CA ALA A 221 2.87 -37.25 -2.44
C ALA A 221 1.80 -37.32 -3.56
N LYS A 222 1.05 -36.24 -3.82
CA LYS A 222 0.08 -36.15 -4.92
C LYS A 222 0.73 -35.86 -6.28
N THR A 223 2.00 -35.45 -6.29
CA THR A 223 2.70 -35.12 -7.53
C THR A 223 2.99 -36.37 -8.37
N LYS A 224 3.15 -36.14 -9.64
CA LYS A 224 3.56 -37.19 -10.58
C LYS A 224 4.95 -37.71 -10.21
N LYS A 225 5.12 -39.03 -10.18
CA LYS A 225 6.45 -39.64 -9.97
C LYS A 225 7.41 -39.17 -11.06
N GLY A 226 8.57 -38.68 -10.64
CA GLY A 226 9.58 -38.13 -11.54
C GLY A 226 9.42 -36.63 -11.80
N VAL A 227 8.53 -35.95 -11.08
CA VAL A 227 8.37 -34.49 -11.13
C VAL A 227 9.67 -33.76 -10.79
N ARG A 228 9.86 -32.58 -11.36
CA ARG A 228 10.93 -31.65 -11.02
C ARG A 228 10.35 -30.35 -10.46
N ILE A 229 10.96 -29.83 -9.40
CA ILE A 229 10.41 -28.69 -8.64
C ILE A 229 11.37 -27.53 -8.72
N ILE A 230 10.86 -26.35 -9.05
CA ILE A 230 11.62 -25.08 -9.16
C ILE A 230 11.04 -24.08 -8.18
N ASN A 231 11.89 -23.47 -7.34
CA ASN A 231 11.49 -22.37 -6.44
C ASN A 231 12.50 -21.23 -6.49
N CYS A 232 12.15 -20.17 -7.20
CA CYS A 232 12.84 -18.88 -7.24
C CYS A 232 11.96 -17.76 -6.65
N ALA A 233 10.95 -18.12 -5.82
CA ALA A 233 10.00 -17.17 -5.23
C ALA A 233 10.35 -16.83 -3.78
N ARG A 234 10.00 -17.74 -2.85
CA ARG A 234 10.25 -17.57 -1.40
C ARG A 234 10.59 -18.90 -0.74
N GLY A 235 11.49 -18.85 0.24
CA GLY A 235 11.64 -19.94 1.21
C GLY A 235 10.36 -20.15 2.03
N GLY A 236 10.13 -21.34 2.55
CA GLY A 236 8.94 -21.70 3.30
C GLY A 236 7.69 -21.97 2.45
N LEU A 237 7.76 -21.88 1.12
CA LEU A 237 6.70 -22.36 0.21
C LEU A 237 6.73 -23.88 0.04
N ILE A 238 7.86 -24.51 0.27
CA ILE A 238 8.09 -25.94 0.21
C ILE A 238 8.53 -26.42 1.59
N ASP A 239 8.00 -27.55 2.05
CA ASP A 239 8.56 -28.29 3.18
C ASP A 239 9.88 -28.93 2.72
N GLU A 240 11.00 -28.28 3.08
CA GLU A 240 12.34 -28.66 2.63
C GLU A 240 12.75 -30.07 3.11
N ALA A 241 12.31 -30.46 4.31
CA ALA A 241 12.56 -31.78 4.84
C ALA A 241 11.77 -32.86 4.06
N ALA A 242 10.49 -32.60 3.78
CA ALA A 242 9.67 -33.49 2.99
C ALA A 242 10.18 -33.61 1.53
N LEU A 243 10.64 -32.49 0.95
CA LEU A 243 11.25 -32.51 -0.39
C LEU A 243 12.54 -33.34 -0.41
N ALA A 244 13.40 -33.21 0.61
CA ALA A 244 14.63 -34.00 0.72
C ALA A 244 14.32 -35.52 0.80
N GLU A 245 13.29 -35.92 1.55
CA GLU A 245 12.85 -37.29 1.62
C GLU A 245 12.29 -37.80 0.26
N ALA A 246 11.47 -36.98 -0.41
CA ALA A 246 10.90 -37.32 -1.70
C ALA A 246 11.96 -37.48 -2.81
N LEU A 247 13.03 -36.67 -2.76
CA LEU A 247 14.21 -36.78 -3.63
C LEU A 247 14.97 -38.09 -3.35
N LYS A 248 15.26 -38.40 -2.08
CA LYS A 248 15.94 -39.62 -1.67
C LYS A 248 15.14 -40.89 -2.03
N ALA A 249 13.82 -40.81 -1.95
CA ALA A 249 12.92 -41.90 -2.35
C ALA A 249 12.75 -42.03 -3.88
N GLY A 250 13.27 -41.09 -4.67
CA GLY A 250 13.14 -41.09 -6.13
C GLY A 250 11.72 -40.79 -6.62
N HIS A 251 10.84 -40.25 -5.77
CA HIS A 251 9.54 -39.75 -6.18
C HIS A 251 9.68 -38.42 -6.94
N VAL A 252 10.47 -37.49 -6.40
CA VAL A 252 10.91 -36.25 -7.07
C VAL A 252 12.24 -36.54 -7.77
N ALA A 253 12.32 -36.28 -9.08
CA ALA A 253 13.50 -36.57 -9.88
C ALA A 253 14.59 -35.49 -9.77
N GLY A 254 14.25 -34.32 -9.32
CA GLY A 254 15.21 -33.21 -9.11
C GLY A 254 14.52 -31.96 -8.60
N ALA A 255 15.31 -31.05 -8.02
CA ALA A 255 14.84 -29.77 -7.56
C ALA A 255 15.84 -28.67 -7.90
N ALA A 256 15.34 -27.45 -8.13
CA ALA A 256 16.15 -26.26 -8.36
C ALA A 256 15.64 -25.13 -7.45
N LEU A 257 16.47 -24.68 -6.52
CA LEU A 257 16.09 -23.75 -5.47
C LEU A 257 17.05 -22.55 -5.42
N ASP A 258 16.45 -21.38 -5.53
CA ASP A 258 17.17 -20.11 -5.37
C ASP A 258 16.92 -19.48 -3.98
N VAL A 259 15.94 -20.02 -3.23
CA VAL A 259 15.46 -19.48 -1.96
C VAL A 259 15.26 -20.58 -0.93
N PHE A 260 15.44 -20.26 0.36
CA PHE A 260 15.41 -21.20 1.47
C PHE A 260 14.61 -20.65 2.65
N GLU A 261 14.10 -21.53 3.50
CA GLU A 261 13.34 -21.14 4.70
C GLU A 261 14.17 -20.26 5.64
N VAL A 262 15.48 -20.56 5.74
CA VAL A 262 16.45 -19.75 6.50
C VAL A 262 17.50 -19.21 5.53
N GLU A 263 17.62 -17.90 5.45
CA GLU A 263 18.62 -17.21 4.63
C GLU A 263 19.47 -16.24 5.48
N PRO A 264 20.81 -16.22 5.31
CA PRO A 264 21.63 -17.06 4.43
C PRO A 264 21.62 -18.54 4.84
N ALA A 265 21.41 -19.42 3.85
CA ALA A 265 21.43 -20.86 4.06
C ALA A 265 22.88 -21.38 4.10
N ILE A 266 23.35 -21.81 5.27
CA ILE A 266 24.68 -22.39 5.45
C ILE A 266 24.58 -23.90 5.50
N GLU A 267 23.57 -24.43 6.20
CA GLU A 267 23.23 -25.84 6.30
C GLU A 267 21.78 -26.04 5.88
N ASN A 268 21.52 -27.00 5.00
CA ASN A 268 20.18 -27.30 4.53
C ASN A 268 20.06 -28.79 4.15
N PRO A 269 18.93 -29.46 4.45
CA PRO A 269 18.74 -30.90 4.16
C PRO A 269 18.79 -31.24 2.67
N LEU A 270 18.65 -30.24 1.78
CA LEU A 270 18.71 -30.38 0.34
C LEU A 270 20.11 -30.27 -0.24
N PHE A 271 21.08 -29.76 0.53
CA PHE A 271 22.44 -29.59 0.03
C PHE A 271 23.12 -30.93 -0.17
N ASN A 272 23.93 -31.02 -1.22
CA ASN A 272 24.67 -32.21 -1.63
C ASN A 272 23.81 -33.43 -2.02
N LEU A 273 22.48 -33.24 -2.17
CA LEU A 273 21.64 -34.28 -2.77
C LEU A 273 21.85 -34.32 -4.29
N PRO A 274 21.85 -35.52 -4.90
CA PRO A 274 21.92 -35.65 -6.36
C PRO A 274 20.70 -35.00 -7.01
N ASN A 275 20.92 -34.39 -8.19
CA ASN A 275 19.89 -33.69 -8.96
C ASN A 275 19.23 -32.50 -8.23
N VAL A 276 19.93 -31.86 -7.31
CA VAL A 276 19.52 -30.62 -6.66
C VAL A 276 20.44 -29.49 -7.11
N VAL A 277 19.87 -28.47 -7.73
CA VAL A 277 20.55 -27.24 -8.14
C VAL A 277 20.20 -26.15 -7.15
N VAL A 278 21.19 -25.46 -6.62
CA VAL A 278 20.98 -24.38 -5.62
C VAL A 278 21.75 -23.13 -6.01
N THR A 279 21.13 -21.97 -5.77
CA THR A 279 21.74 -20.65 -5.97
C THR A 279 21.43 -19.74 -4.77
N PRO A 280 22.30 -18.77 -4.44
CA PRO A 280 22.17 -17.96 -3.23
C PRO A 280 21.27 -16.72 -3.44
N HIS A 281 20.00 -16.95 -3.77
CA HIS A 281 18.96 -15.93 -3.96
C HIS A 281 19.34 -14.92 -5.07
N LEU A 282 19.57 -15.42 -6.28
CA LEU A 282 20.01 -14.65 -7.44
C LEU A 282 18.89 -14.17 -8.36
N GLY A 283 17.64 -14.50 -8.06
CA GLY A 283 16.48 -14.21 -8.94
C GLY A 283 16.36 -12.76 -9.42
N ALA A 284 16.90 -11.78 -8.68
CA ALA A 284 16.94 -10.37 -9.05
C ALA A 284 18.38 -9.83 -9.24
N SER A 285 19.38 -10.69 -9.35
CA SER A 285 20.80 -10.30 -9.32
C SER A 285 21.38 -10.10 -10.72
N THR A 286 20.77 -9.21 -11.51
CA THR A 286 21.35 -8.71 -12.76
C THR A 286 21.54 -7.20 -12.69
N THR A 287 22.44 -6.66 -13.51
CA THR A 287 22.70 -5.22 -13.60
C THR A 287 21.44 -4.46 -13.95
N GLU A 288 20.70 -4.92 -14.95
CA GLU A 288 19.46 -4.30 -15.41
C GLU A 288 18.37 -4.29 -14.32
N ALA A 289 18.18 -5.42 -13.63
CA ALA A 289 17.19 -5.47 -12.56
C ALA A 289 17.55 -4.54 -11.40
N GLN A 290 18.83 -4.53 -11.00
CA GLN A 290 19.32 -3.66 -9.92
C GLN A 290 19.15 -2.19 -10.26
N GLU A 291 19.43 -1.80 -11.50
CA GLU A 291 19.23 -0.44 -11.96
C GLU A 291 17.74 -0.09 -12.05
N ASN A 292 16.92 -0.90 -12.69
CA ASN A 292 15.49 -0.65 -12.85
C ASN A 292 14.77 -0.49 -11.52
N VAL A 293 15.03 -1.35 -10.52
CA VAL A 293 14.38 -1.21 -9.20
C VAL A 293 14.87 0.03 -8.45
N ALA A 294 16.13 0.42 -8.64
CA ALA A 294 16.71 1.60 -8.00
C ALA A 294 16.14 2.91 -8.60
N LEU A 295 16.02 2.98 -9.94
CA LEU A 295 15.39 4.12 -10.63
C LEU A 295 13.93 4.25 -10.21
N GLN A 296 13.17 3.16 -10.28
CA GLN A 296 11.75 3.16 -9.94
C GLN A 296 11.50 3.59 -8.49
N VAL A 297 12.29 3.12 -7.51
CA VAL A 297 12.11 3.52 -6.12
C VAL A 297 12.42 4.99 -5.90
N ALA A 298 13.44 5.54 -6.58
CA ALA A 298 13.80 6.94 -6.47
C ALA A 298 12.71 7.85 -7.05
N GLU A 299 12.16 7.49 -8.20
CA GLU A 299 11.07 8.22 -8.84
C GLU A 299 9.82 8.25 -7.98
N GLN A 300 9.31 7.09 -7.57
CA GLN A 300 8.05 7.02 -6.81
C GLN A 300 8.14 7.63 -5.41
N MET A 301 9.29 7.50 -4.72
CA MET A 301 9.50 8.17 -3.44
C MET A 301 9.55 9.69 -3.60
N SER A 302 10.21 10.18 -4.66
CA SER A 302 10.27 11.61 -4.96
C SER A 302 8.88 12.16 -5.30
N ASP A 303 8.09 11.46 -6.11
CA ASP A 303 6.72 11.83 -6.45
C ASP A 303 5.88 11.99 -5.18
N TYR A 304 5.97 11.02 -4.27
CA TYR A 304 5.23 11.09 -3.01
C TYR A 304 5.68 12.27 -2.13
N LEU A 305 6.97 12.43 -1.93
CA LEU A 305 7.51 13.46 -1.03
C LEU A 305 7.29 14.89 -1.53
N LEU A 306 7.18 15.09 -2.85
CA LEU A 306 7.03 16.40 -3.48
C LEU A 306 5.58 16.74 -3.84
N THR A 307 4.79 15.75 -4.28
CA THR A 307 3.44 15.96 -4.83
C THR A 307 2.34 15.22 -4.07
N GLY A 308 2.70 14.26 -3.22
CA GLY A 308 1.74 13.38 -2.55
C GLY A 308 1.23 12.23 -3.41
N ALA A 309 1.74 12.05 -4.64
CA ALA A 309 1.37 10.92 -5.50
C ALA A 309 1.91 9.60 -4.93
N VAL A 310 1.06 8.58 -4.87
CA VAL A 310 1.37 7.28 -4.27
C VAL A 310 1.32 6.18 -5.32
N SER A 311 2.46 5.60 -5.65
CA SER A 311 2.56 4.47 -6.58
C SER A 311 3.12 3.25 -5.87
N ASN A 312 2.56 2.06 -6.19
CA ASN A 312 3.03 0.77 -5.67
C ASN A 312 3.13 0.70 -4.13
N ALA A 313 2.24 1.40 -3.43
CA ALA A 313 2.14 1.30 -1.98
C ALA A 313 1.46 0.00 -1.56
N LEU A 314 1.95 -0.59 -0.47
CA LEU A 314 1.45 -1.86 0.07
C LEU A 314 0.45 -1.68 1.20
N ASN A 315 0.46 -0.51 1.83
CA ASN A 315 -0.37 -0.19 3.00
C ASN A 315 -1.26 1.05 2.80
N MET A 316 -1.36 1.55 1.59
CA MET A 316 -2.23 2.65 1.21
C MET A 316 -2.69 2.46 -0.24
N PRO A 317 -3.91 2.89 -0.62
CA PRO A 317 -4.35 2.92 -2.00
C PRO A 317 -3.42 3.77 -2.87
N SER A 318 -3.02 3.26 -4.03
CA SER A 318 -2.19 4.00 -4.98
C SER A 318 -3.01 5.11 -5.65
N VAL A 319 -2.41 6.28 -5.79
CA VAL A 319 -2.94 7.45 -6.52
C VAL A 319 -1.81 7.92 -7.43
N THR A 320 -1.96 7.71 -8.73
CA THR A 320 -0.93 8.11 -9.70
C THR A 320 -0.73 9.63 -9.72
N ALA A 321 0.36 10.12 -10.29
CA ALA A 321 0.62 11.57 -10.38
C ALA A 321 -0.47 12.30 -11.20
N GLU A 322 -1.00 11.65 -12.24
CA GLU A 322 -2.10 12.17 -13.06
C GLU A 322 -3.41 12.22 -12.26
N GLU A 323 -3.73 11.15 -11.53
CA GLU A 323 -4.89 11.10 -10.65
C GLU A 323 -4.77 12.10 -9.48
N ALA A 324 -3.58 12.28 -8.91
CA ALA A 324 -3.35 13.20 -7.80
C ALA A 324 -3.70 14.66 -8.16
N ALA A 325 -3.47 15.07 -9.40
CA ALA A 325 -3.85 16.40 -9.88
C ALA A 325 -5.37 16.63 -9.86
N VAL A 326 -6.15 15.61 -10.24
CA VAL A 326 -7.61 15.66 -10.28
C VAL A 326 -8.23 15.37 -8.91
N MET A 327 -7.67 14.41 -8.19
CA MET A 327 -8.18 13.94 -6.89
C MET A 327 -7.76 14.82 -5.70
N GLY A 328 -6.68 15.59 -5.83
CA GLY A 328 -6.15 16.42 -4.75
C GLY A 328 -7.22 17.28 -4.04
N PRO A 329 -8.03 18.05 -4.78
CA PRO A 329 -9.15 18.81 -4.20
C PRO A 329 -10.17 17.93 -3.46
N TRP A 330 -10.50 16.77 -4.00
CA TRP A 330 -11.46 15.83 -3.41
C TRP A 330 -10.91 15.12 -2.17
N ILE A 331 -9.61 14.77 -2.14
CA ILE A 331 -8.92 14.24 -0.97
C ILE A 331 -8.94 15.29 0.15
N LYS A 332 -8.63 16.54 -0.20
CA LYS A 332 -8.68 17.68 0.72
C LYS A 332 -10.10 17.88 1.26
N LEU A 333 -11.11 17.88 0.39
CA LEU A 333 -12.53 17.97 0.77
C LEU A 333 -12.92 16.83 1.74
N ALA A 334 -12.63 15.58 1.39
CA ALA A 334 -12.96 14.42 2.23
C ALA A 334 -12.33 14.55 3.64
N GLY A 335 -11.06 14.98 3.70
CA GLY A 335 -10.36 15.27 4.95
C GLY A 335 -11.03 16.39 5.76
N HIS A 336 -11.43 17.48 5.12
CA HIS A 336 -12.12 18.60 5.79
C HIS A 336 -13.52 18.23 6.28
N LEU A 337 -14.29 17.43 5.52
CA LEU A 337 -15.59 16.92 5.96
C LEU A 337 -15.43 16.04 7.20
N GLY A 338 -14.44 15.15 7.19
CA GLY A 338 -14.07 14.34 8.35
C GLY A 338 -13.66 15.19 9.56
N ALA A 339 -12.78 16.17 9.34
CA ALA A 339 -12.27 17.07 10.40
C ALA A 339 -13.39 17.91 11.02
N PHE A 340 -14.34 18.40 10.21
CA PHE A 340 -15.51 19.10 10.72
C PHE A 340 -16.27 18.25 11.73
N ILE A 341 -16.67 17.03 11.33
CA ILE A 341 -17.47 16.15 12.19
C ILE A 341 -16.66 15.67 13.39
N GLY A 342 -15.38 15.33 13.22
CA GLY A 342 -14.51 14.88 14.30
C GLY A 342 -14.37 15.91 15.40
N GLN A 343 -14.21 17.19 15.06
CA GLN A 343 -14.13 18.31 16.01
C GLN A 343 -15.49 18.60 16.70
N MET A 344 -16.59 18.13 16.11
CA MET A 344 -17.93 18.35 16.66
C MET A 344 -18.34 17.31 17.71
N THR A 345 -17.49 16.33 18.05
CA THR A 345 -17.87 15.27 19.00
C THR A 345 -16.76 14.97 20.01
N ASP A 346 -17.19 14.76 21.24
CA ASP A 346 -16.37 14.28 22.36
C ASP A 346 -16.83 12.85 22.79
N GLU A 347 -17.72 12.23 22.00
CA GLU A 347 -18.31 10.91 22.28
C GLU A 347 -17.58 9.80 21.49
N PRO A 348 -17.60 8.54 21.98
CA PRO A 348 -17.09 7.41 21.21
C PRO A 348 -17.83 7.25 19.88
N ILE A 349 -17.06 7.09 18.80
CA ILE A 349 -17.59 6.92 17.45
C ILE A 349 -17.89 5.44 17.22
N LYS A 350 -19.11 5.13 16.77
CA LYS A 350 -19.53 3.77 16.38
C LYS A 350 -19.39 3.49 14.90
N ALA A 351 -19.79 4.45 14.08
CA ALA A 351 -19.72 4.29 12.63
C ALA A 351 -19.41 5.59 11.91
N ILE A 352 -18.76 5.44 10.75
CA ILE A 352 -18.50 6.50 9.75
C ILE A 352 -19.07 6.01 8.43
N ASN A 353 -20.11 6.67 7.94
CA ASN A 353 -20.75 6.34 6.68
C ASN A 353 -20.40 7.43 5.64
N ILE A 354 -19.81 7.02 4.53
CA ILE A 354 -19.35 7.93 3.48
C ILE A 354 -20.15 7.65 2.22
N LEU A 355 -20.82 8.67 1.72
CA LEU A 355 -21.63 8.61 0.51
C LEU A 355 -20.97 9.47 -0.56
N TYR A 356 -20.82 8.91 -1.73
CA TYR A 356 -20.34 9.54 -2.95
C TYR A 356 -21.46 9.61 -3.96
N ASP A 357 -21.66 10.77 -4.58
CA ASP A 357 -22.70 11.00 -5.57
C ASP A 357 -22.12 11.70 -6.82
N GLY A 358 -22.53 11.24 -8.01
CA GLY A 358 -22.11 11.77 -9.30
C GLY A 358 -20.70 11.38 -9.71
N SER A 359 -20.00 12.23 -10.46
CA SER A 359 -18.70 11.92 -11.09
C SER A 359 -17.59 11.52 -10.13
N VAL A 360 -17.65 11.89 -8.85
CA VAL A 360 -16.70 11.45 -7.82
C VAL A 360 -16.73 9.94 -7.59
N THR A 361 -17.81 9.25 -7.98
CA THR A 361 -17.93 7.77 -7.85
C THR A 361 -16.97 7.00 -8.73
N GLU A 362 -16.46 7.62 -9.80
CA GLU A 362 -15.50 7.05 -10.74
C GLU A 362 -14.05 7.17 -10.23
N MET A 363 -13.81 7.96 -9.18
CA MET A 363 -12.49 8.17 -8.61
C MET A 363 -12.08 7.01 -7.68
N ASN A 364 -10.82 7.01 -7.23
CA ASN A 364 -10.32 6.07 -6.24
C ASN A 364 -10.93 6.34 -4.85
N LEU A 365 -12.12 5.78 -4.61
CA LEU A 365 -12.85 5.97 -3.36
C LEU A 365 -12.09 5.47 -2.12
N ALA A 366 -11.18 4.51 -2.29
CA ALA A 366 -10.38 4.02 -1.16
C ALA A 366 -9.47 5.12 -0.60
N ALA A 367 -8.86 5.94 -1.46
CA ALA A 367 -8.04 7.08 -1.05
C ALA A 367 -8.89 8.17 -0.38
N LEU A 368 -10.08 8.45 -0.91
CA LEU A 368 -11.03 9.41 -0.32
C LEU A 368 -11.56 8.94 1.04
N ASN A 369 -11.82 7.65 1.19
CA ASN A 369 -12.20 7.04 2.48
C ASN A 369 -11.09 7.24 3.53
N CYS A 370 -9.82 6.97 3.17
CA CYS A 370 -8.69 7.19 4.08
C CYS A 370 -8.63 8.65 4.55
N ALA A 371 -8.86 9.60 3.66
CA ALA A 371 -8.86 11.03 3.99
C ALA A 371 -10.03 11.41 4.93
N ALA A 372 -11.24 10.95 4.64
CA ALA A 372 -12.40 11.21 5.48
C ALA A 372 -12.23 10.62 6.90
N ILE A 373 -11.79 9.36 6.99
CA ILE A 373 -11.55 8.68 8.27
C ILE A 373 -10.44 9.40 9.06
N ALA A 374 -9.33 9.75 8.40
CA ALA A 374 -8.24 10.51 9.03
C ALA A 374 -8.73 11.83 9.60
N GLY A 375 -9.53 12.59 8.83
CA GLY A 375 -10.13 13.83 9.30
C GLY A 375 -10.99 13.62 10.56
N VAL A 376 -11.88 12.63 10.54
CA VAL A 376 -12.74 12.32 11.71
C VAL A 376 -11.90 11.97 12.95
N MET A 377 -10.87 11.16 12.78
CA MET A 377 -10.11 10.62 13.90
C MET A 377 -9.06 11.57 14.46
N LYS A 378 -8.56 12.50 13.64
CA LYS A 378 -7.48 13.44 14.01
C LYS A 378 -7.85 14.34 15.19
N ALA A 379 -9.14 14.66 15.35
CA ALA A 379 -9.62 15.44 16.49
C ALA A 379 -9.42 14.72 17.84
N GLN A 380 -9.45 13.39 17.86
CA GLN A 380 -9.26 12.56 19.06
C GLN A 380 -7.83 11.99 19.17
N ASN A 381 -7.10 11.94 18.08
CA ASN A 381 -5.73 11.43 18.01
C ASN A 381 -4.97 12.18 16.90
N PRO A 382 -4.21 13.22 17.24
CA PRO A 382 -3.48 14.06 16.28
C PRO A 382 -2.47 13.30 15.40
N ASP A 383 -1.96 12.15 15.87
CA ASP A 383 -0.97 11.34 15.16
C ASP A 383 -1.57 10.50 14.01
N VAL A 384 -2.90 10.47 13.90
CA VAL A 384 -3.57 9.73 12.82
C VAL A 384 -3.41 10.46 11.50
N ASN A 385 -3.02 9.71 10.47
CA ASN A 385 -2.89 10.18 9.10
C ASN A 385 -3.61 9.25 8.10
N LEU A 386 -3.48 9.52 6.81
CA LEU A 386 -4.15 8.76 5.74
C LEU A 386 -3.85 7.25 5.77
N VAL A 387 -2.64 6.87 6.18
CA VAL A 387 -2.19 5.45 6.21
C VAL A 387 -2.70 4.73 7.45
N SER A 388 -2.59 5.39 8.62
CA SER A 388 -2.96 4.77 9.91
C SER A 388 -4.47 4.81 10.18
N ALA A 389 -5.21 5.75 9.59
CA ALA A 389 -6.62 5.98 9.90
C ALA A 389 -7.51 4.74 9.76
N PRO A 390 -7.47 3.96 8.66
CA PRO A 390 -8.29 2.76 8.54
C PRO A 390 -7.96 1.69 9.59
N ILE A 391 -6.70 1.57 9.98
CA ILE A 391 -6.23 0.60 10.98
C ILE A 391 -6.72 1.02 12.35
N VAL A 392 -6.52 2.27 12.73
CA VAL A 392 -6.96 2.83 14.02
C VAL A 392 -8.49 2.76 14.15
N ALA A 393 -9.24 3.05 13.09
CA ALA A 393 -10.69 2.90 13.08
C ALA A 393 -11.10 1.45 13.34
N LYS A 394 -10.45 0.48 12.69
CA LYS A 394 -10.70 -0.95 12.90
C LYS A 394 -10.34 -1.40 14.32
N GLU A 395 -9.19 -1.00 14.84
CA GLU A 395 -8.75 -1.33 16.21
C GLU A 395 -9.70 -0.77 17.28
N ARG A 396 -10.32 0.39 17.01
CA ARG A 396 -11.35 0.99 17.89
C ARG A 396 -12.75 0.43 17.68
N GLY A 397 -12.93 -0.54 16.77
CA GLY A 397 -14.23 -1.14 16.48
C GLY A 397 -15.20 -0.23 15.72
N ILE A 398 -14.70 0.84 15.08
CA ILE A 398 -15.51 1.77 14.31
C ILE A 398 -15.90 1.12 12.98
N GLN A 399 -17.21 1.04 12.71
CA GLN A 399 -17.71 0.54 11.43
C GLN A 399 -17.59 1.62 10.36
N VAL A 400 -16.98 1.29 9.23
CA VAL A 400 -16.87 2.20 8.09
C VAL A 400 -17.66 1.63 6.92
N SER A 401 -18.61 2.40 6.40
CA SER A 401 -19.39 2.04 5.21
C SER A 401 -19.22 3.06 4.09
N THR A 402 -19.27 2.56 2.85
CA THR A 402 -19.15 3.37 1.63
C THR A 402 -20.37 3.11 0.75
N THR A 403 -21.07 4.16 0.38
CA THR A 403 -22.22 4.11 -0.52
C THR A 403 -21.91 4.91 -1.78
N ARG A 404 -22.20 4.34 -2.94
CA ARG A 404 -22.15 5.03 -4.24
C ARG A 404 -23.58 5.25 -4.71
N GLN A 405 -23.85 6.42 -5.23
CA GLN A 405 -25.10 6.70 -5.92
C GLN A 405 -24.83 7.66 -7.10
N ASP A 406 -25.70 7.60 -8.08
CA ASP A 406 -25.70 8.49 -9.23
C ASP A 406 -27.10 9.08 -9.34
N LYS A 407 -27.35 10.09 -8.50
CA LYS A 407 -28.60 10.83 -8.51
C LYS A 407 -28.31 12.21 -9.07
N SER A 408 -28.91 12.52 -10.19
CA SER A 408 -28.89 13.90 -10.71
C SER A 408 -29.48 14.88 -9.67
N GLY A 409 -28.60 15.73 -9.14
CA GLY A 409 -28.94 16.75 -8.14
C GLY A 409 -28.51 18.14 -8.57
N ALA A 410 -28.44 19.07 -7.63
CA ALA A 410 -28.00 20.45 -7.89
C ALA A 410 -26.48 20.55 -8.15
N PHE A 411 -25.71 19.49 -7.86
CA PHE A 411 -24.26 19.42 -8.00
C PHE A 411 -23.89 18.21 -8.87
N ASP A 412 -22.87 18.35 -9.73
CA ASP A 412 -22.37 17.28 -10.57
C ASP A 412 -21.75 16.13 -9.75
N ALA A 413 -21.19 16.46 -8.60
CA ALA A 413 -20.68 15.48 -7.65
C ALA A 413 -20.63 16.07 -6.24
N TYR A 414 -20.74 15.20 -5.21
CA TYR A 414 -20.51 15.58 -3.82
C TYR A 414 -20.12 14.38 -2.97
N ILE A 415 -19.50 14.66 -1.81
CA ILE A 415 -19.21 13.70 -0.76
C ILE A 415 -20.05 14.07 0.46
N LYS A 416 -20.70 13.08 1.09
CA LYS A 416 -21.36 13.23 2.38
C LYS A 416 -20.73 12.29 3.39
N VAL A 417 -20.30 12.84 4.52
CA VAL A 417 -19.75 12.07 5.65
C VAL A 417 -20.76 12.13 6.79
N THR A 418 -21.14 10.97 7.29
CA THR A 418 -22.05 10.82 8.43
C THR A 418 -21.35 10.03 9.53
N MET A 419 -21.28 10.59 10.71
CA MET A 419 -20.73 9.96 11.90
C MET A 419 -21.85 9.60 12.86
N VAL A 420 -21.78 8.38 13.39
CA VAL A 420 -22.76 7.84 14.35
C VAL A 420 -22.09 7.59 15.68
N THR A 421 -22.68 8.12 16.75
CA THR A 421 -22.33 7.83 18.14
C THR A 421 -23.50 7.11 18.83
N ASP A 422 -23.38 6.83 20.13
CA ASP A 422 -24.50 6.27 20.91
C ASP A 422 -25.72 7.19 21.00
N LYS A 423 -25.49 8.51 20.94
CA LYS A 423 -26.52 9.50 21.23
C LYS A 423 -26.94 10.30 20.01
N ARG A 424 -26.11 10.38 18.97
CA ARG A 424 -26.28 11.33 17.88
C ARG A 424 -25.79 10.81 16.55
N GLU A 425 -26.44 11.26 15.51
CA GLU A 425 -25.97 11.20 14.14
C GLU A 425 -25.69 12.62 13.64
N ARG A 426 -24.52 12.81 13.01
CA ARG A 426 -24.13 14.10 12.43
C ARG A 426 -23.65 13.89 11.02
N SER A 427 -24.12 14.74 10.12
CA SER A 427 -23.73 14.67 8.71
C SER A 427 -23.31 16.03 8.18
N ILE A 428 -22.34 15.98 7.26
CA ILE A 428 -21.90 17.11 6.45
C ILE A 428 -21.67 16.64 5.02
N ALA A 429 -22.03 17.50 4.04
CA ALA A 429 -21.72 17.25 2.65
C ALA A 429 -20.94 18.42 2.04
N GLY A 430 -20.12 18.10 1.06
CA GLY A 430 -19.31 19.08 0.33
C GLY A 430 -19.07 18.68 -1.11
N THR A 431 -18.66 19.66 -1.90
CA THR A 431 -18.27 19.50 -3.30
C THR A 431 -16.99 20.28 -3.61
N CYS A 432 -16.40 20.03 -4.75
CA CYS A 432 -15.34 20.83 -5.33
C CYS A 432 -15.89 21.58 -6.55
N PHE A 433 -15.68 22.89 -6.60
CA PHE A 433 -16.05 23.69 -7.75
C PHE A 433 -14.99 23.58 -8.87
N SER A 434 -15.30 24.13 -10.03
CA SER A 434 -14.41 24.10 -11.19
C SER A 434 -13.05 24.81 -10.97
N ASP A 435 -12.95 25.66 -9.95
CA ASP A 435 -11.70 26.28 -9.48
C ASP A 435 -10.85 25.35 -8.60
N GLY A 436 -11.30 24.12 -8.35
CA GLY A 436 -10.66 23.14 -7.50
C GLY A 436 -10.78 23.41 -5.99
N LYS A 437 -11.59 24.40 -5.58
CA LYS A 437 -11.76 24.74 -4.15
C LYS A 437 -12.84 23.90 -3.50
N PRO A 438 -12.54 23.25 -2.34
CA PRO A 438 -13.54 22.56 -1.53
C PRO A 438 -14.57 23.53 -0.93
N ARG A 439 -15.84 23.10 -0.92
CA ARG A 439 -16.93 23.84 -0.27
C ARG A 439 -17.82 22.90 0.53
N PHE A 440 -18.29 23.37 1.68
CA PHE A 440 -19.36 22.72 2.41
C PHE A 440 -20.70 23.18 1.83
N ILE A 441 -21.57 22.22 1.48
CA ILE A 441 -22.86 22.49 0.84
C ILE A 441 -24.06 22.12 1.70
N GLN A 442 -23.86 21.29 2.73
CA GLN A 442 -24.93 20.90 3.64
C GLN A 442 -24.36 20.50 5.01
N ILE A 443 -24.97 20.95 6.10
CA ILE A 443 -24.66 20.54 7.48
C ILE A 443 -25.98 20.17 8.15
N LYS A 444 -26.07 18.97 8.76
CA LYS A 444 -27.30 18.42 9.40
C LYS A 444 -28.56 18.52 8.51
N GLY A 445 -28.42 18.37 7.20
CA GLY A 445 -29.53 18.51 6.27
C GLY A 445 -29.86 19.96 5.85
N ILE A 446 -29.26 20.96 6.49
CA ILE A 446 -29.45 22.38 6.16
C ILE A 446 -28.48 22.76 5.06
N ASN A 447 -28.97 23.28 3.95
CA ASN A 447 -28.13 23.72 2.82
C ASN A 447 -27.40 25.01 3.15
N ILE A 448 -26.12 25.05 2.77
CA ILE A 448 -25.22 26.20 2.87
C ILE A 448 -24.32 26.27 1.63
N ASP A 449 -23.56 27.32 1.48
CA ASP A 449 -22.44 27.43 0.54
C ASP A 449 -21.27 28.11 1.26
N ALA A 450 -20.38 27.31 1.82
CA ALA A 450 -19.28 27.84 2.65
C ALA A 450 -17.92 27.39 2.12
N GLU A 451 -17.05 28.35 1.86
CA GLU A 451 -15.63 28.11 1.62
C GLU A 451 -14.95 27.61 2.90
N VAL A 452 -14.03 26.67 2.77
CA VAL A 452 -13.29 26.15 3.92
C VAL A 452 -12.08 27.03 4.20
N GLY A 453 -12.01 27.59 5.40
CA GLY A 453 -10.89 28.41 5.85
C GLY A 453 -10.17 27.78 7.03
N ALA A 454 -8.91 28.21 7.28
CA ALA A 454 -8.05 27.66 8.33
C ALA A 454 -8.68 27.77 9.74
N HIS A 455 -9.38 28.85 10.00
CA HIS A 455 -10.10 29.12 11.25
C HIS A 455 -11.56 29.39 10.96
N MET A 456 -12.45 28.60 11.51
CA MET A 456 -13.89 28.81 11.33
C MET A 456 -14.62 28.79 12.67
N LEU A 457 -15.75 29.46 12.71
CA LEU A 457 -16.68 29.42 13.83
C LEU A 457 -18.02 28.84 13.35
N TYR A 458 -18.42 27.73 13.92
CA TYR A 458 -19.73 27.12 13.70
C TYR A 458 -20.68 27.44 14.84
N THR A 459 -21.86 27.94 14.53
CA THR A 459 -22.93 28.17 15.53
C THR A 459 -24.25 27.57 15.09
N THR A 460 -25.05 27.18 16.06
CA THR A 460 -26.46 26.79 15.86
C THR A 460 -27.36 27.60 16.79
N ASN A 461 -28.50 28.06 16.28
CA ASN A 461 -29.46 28.90 16.99
C ASN A 461 -30.86 28.71 16.39
N GLU A 462 -31.88 29.24 17.04
CA GLU A 462 -33.17 29.47 16.43
C GLU A 462 -33.10 30.67 15.44
N ASP A 463 -33.83 30.60 14.32
CA ASP A 463 -33.86 31.68 13.32
C ASP A 463 -34.63 32.90 13.83
N VAL A 464 -33.93 33.74 14.61
CA VAL A 464 -34.48 34.95 15.23
C VAL A 464 -33.65 36.19 14.87
N PRO A 465 -34.25 37.38 14.80
CA PRO A 465 -33.55 38.65 14.54
C PRO A 465 -32.46 38.91 15.60
N GLY A 466 -31.34 39.51 15.14
CA GLY A 466 -30.27 39.99 16.02
C GLY A 466 -29.04 39.06 16.12
N ILE A 467 -29.14 37.81 15.75
CA ILE A 467 -28.04 36.82 15.82
C ILE A 467 -26.80 37.29 15.04
N ILE A 468 -26.96 37.73 13.79
CA ILE A 468 -25.86 38.23 12.96
C ILE A 468 -25.15 39.43 13.61
N GLY A 469 -25.95 40.38 14.11
CA GLY A 469 -25.44 41.55 14.80
C GLY A 469 -24.63 41.20 16.07
N LEU A 470 -25.15 40.22 16.83
CA LEU A 470 -24.49 39.72 18.06
C LEU A 470 -23.14 39.07 17.73
N LEU A 471 -23.10 38.18 16.74
CA LEU A 471 -21.86 37.57 16.27
C LEU A 471 -20.85 38.60 15.79
N GLY A 472 -21.25 39.50 14.89
CA GLY A 472 -20.38 40.52 14.33
C GLY A 472 -19.85 41.49 15.39
N MET A 473 -20.70 41.97 16.33
CA MET A 473 -20.29 42.87 17.41
C MET A 473 -19.34 42.17 18.39
N THR A 474 -19.61 40.92 18.75
CA THR A 474 -18.79 40.17 19.71
C THR A 474 -17.42 39.88 19.15
N LEU A 475 -17.34 39.40 17.89
CA LEU A 475 -16.07 39.14 17.20
C LEU A 475 -15.28 40.44 17.00
N GLY A 476 -15.91 41.50 16.48
CA GLY A 476 -15.28 42.78 16.24
C GLY A 476 -14.74 43.47 17.51
N LYS A 477 -15.46 43.44 18.65
CA LYS A 477 -14.99 43.92 19.94
C LYS A 477 -13.76 43.16 20.47
N ASN A 478 -13.58 41.92 20.03
CA ASN A 478 -12.43 41.08 20.39
C ASN A 478 -11.33 41.10 19.31
N GLY A 479 -11.40 41.98 18.34
CA GLY A 479 -10.39 42.17 17.31
C GLY A 479 -10.32 41.02 16.29
N VAL A 480 -11.38 40.23 16.16
CA VAL A 480 -11.46 39.11 15.21
C VAL A 480 -12.19 39.57 13.94
N ASN A 481 -11.51 39.48 12.80
CA ASN A 481 -12.08 39.80 11.50
C ASN A 481 -12.79 38.59 10.90
N ILE A 482 -13.93 38.84 10.23
CA ILE A 482 -14.73 37.86 9.54
C ILE A 482 -14.43 37.99 8.05
N ALA A 483 -13.80 36.96 7.46
CA ALA A 483 -13.49 36.91 6.04
C ALA A 483 -14.72 36.50 5.19
N ASN A 484 -15.52 35.57 5.72
CA ASN A 484 -16.76 35.12 5.07
C ASN A 484 -17.80 34.76 6.14
N PHE A 485 -19.09 34.96 5.81
CA PHE A 485 -20.21 34.69 6.70
C PHE A 485 -21.31 33.96 5.93
N THR A 486 -21.55 32.69 6.24
CA THR A 486 -22.55 31.88 5.58
C THR A 486 -23.64 31.46 6.56
N LEU A 487 -24.87 31.59 6.16
CA LEU A 487 -26.07 31.23 6.92
C LEU A 487 -26.87 30.15 6.19
N GLY A 488 -27.42 29.23 6.96
CA GLY A 488 -28.45 28.28 6.51
C GLY A 488 -29.54 28.15 7.55
N ARG A 489 -30.74 27.79 7.12
CA ARG A 489 -31.89 27.52 8.02
C ARG A 489 -32.73 26.38 7.46
N SER A 490 -33.38 25.60 8.33
CA SER A 490 -34.32 24.56 7.95
C SER A 490 -35.63 25.19 7.41
N ALA A 491 -36.20 26.11 8.18
CA ALA A 491 -37.34 26.94 7.81
C ALA A 491 -37.33 28.25 8.62
N ILE A 492 -38.24 29.17 8.30
CA ILE A 492 -38.37 30.43 9.02
C ILE A 492 -38.78 30.16 10.49
N GLY A 493 -37.99 30.68 11.42
CA GLY A 493 -38.23 30.53 12.86
C GLY A 493 -37.82 29.15 13.45
N GLU A 494 -37.20 28.30 12.64
CA GLU A 494 -36.70 26.99 13.09
C GLU A 494 -35.15 27.02 13.31
N ASP A 495 -34.53 25.85 13.21
CA ASP A 495 -33.07 25.70 13.37
C ASP A 495 -32.31 26.45 12.26
N ALA A 496 -31.37 27.27 12.70
CA ALA A 496 -30.42 27.97 11.87
C ALA A 496 -28.99 27.63 12.22
N ILE A 497 -28.13 27.70 11.22
CA ILE A 497 -26.68 27.52 11.37
C ILE A 497 -25.97 28.72 10.78
N ALA A 498 -24.87 29.11 11.44
CA ALA A 498 -23.92 30.04 10.85
C ALA A 498 -22.54 29.39 10.83
N LEU A 499 -21.83 29.60 9.72
CA LEU A 499 -20.45 29.17 9.53
C LEU A 499 -19.64 30.40 9.06
N LEU A 500 -18.73 30.84 9.91
CA LEU A 500 -17.91 32.01 9.70
C LEU A 500 -16.49 31.61 9.40
N TYR A 501 -15.89 32.16 8.35
CA TYR A 501 -14.46 32.07 8.09
C TYR A 501 -13.79 33.28 8.76
N LEU A 502 -12.79 33.00 9.62
CA LEU A 502 -12.09 34.00 10.43
C LEU A 502 -10.61 34.08 9.99
N ASP A 503 -10.05 35.29 10.04
CA ASP A 503 -8.63 35.50 9.70
C ASP A 503 -7.68 34.88 10.75
N GLN A 504 -8.18 34.59 11.94
CA GLN A 504 -7.40 34.07 13.05
C GLN A 504 -8.21 33.18 14.00
N ALA A 505 -7.52 32.37 14.79
CA ALA A 505 -8.16 31.59 15.85
C ALA A 505 -8.80 32.51 16.91
N ILE A 506 -9.97 32.10 17.40
CA ILE A 506 -10.67 32.86 18.45
C ILE A 506 -10.22 32.43 19.85
N ASN A 507 -10.20 33.41 20.75
CA ASN A 507 -9.94 33.15 22.17
C ASN A 507 -11.12 32.40 22.79
N PRO A 508 -10.91 31.37 23.64
CA PRO A 508 -11.99 30.66 24.34
C PRO A 508 -12.98 31.61 25.07
N LYS A 509 -12.52 32.71 25.61
CA LYS A 509 -13.39 33.74 26.25
C LYS A 509 -14.46 34.32 25.30
N VAL A 510 -14.18 34.36 24.01
CA VAL A 510 -15.16 34.83 23.01
C VAL A 510 -16.27 33.77 22.84
N VAL A 511 -15.91 32.50 22.87
CA VAL A 511 -16.86 31.39 22.86
C VAL A 511 -17.76 31.44 24.10
N ASP A 512 -17.15 31.56 25.30
CA ASP A 512 -17.88 31.69 26.57
C ASP A 512 -18.85 32.87 26.55
N THR A 513 -18.40 34.01 25.98
CA THR A 513 -19.25 35.21 25.86
C THR A 513 -20.47 34.96 24.99
N LEU A 514 -20.29 34.29 23.82
CA LEU A 514 -21.40 33.99 22.94
C LEU A 514 -22.38 32.98 23.57
N GLU A 515 -21.86 31.94 24.21
CA GLU A 515 -22.67 30.91 24.89
C GLU A 515 -23.47 31.51 26.07
N SER A 516 -22.87 32.42 26.83
CA SER A 516 -23.51 33.09 27.98
C SER A 516 -24.72 33.96 27.59
N THR A 517 -24.86 34.32 26.32
CA THR A 517 -26.04 35.08 25.85
C THR A 517 -27.33 34.24 25.84
N GLY A 518 -27.21 32.91 25.85
CA GLY A 518 -28.34 31.99 25.72
C GLY A 518 -29.01 31.98 24.34
N MET A 519 -28.45 32.72 23.37
CA MET A 519 -29.01 32.83 22.01
C MET A 519 -28.53 31.70 21.10
N PHE A 520 -27.49 30.98 21.48
CA PHE A 520 -26.90 29.90 20.68
C PHE A 520 -27.12 28.56 21.39
N GLN A 521 -27.51 27.55 20.63
CA GLN A 521 -27.57 26.16 21.08
C GLN A 521 -26.15 25.53 21.10
N GLN A 522 -25.28 25.98 20.18
CA GLN A 522 -23.89 25.56 20.09
C GLN A 522 -23.03 26.67 19.50
N VAL A 523 -21.80 26.81 20.05
CA VAL A 523 -20.75 27.68 19.53
C VAL A 523 -19.48 26.84 19.48
N LYS A 524 -18.94 26.55 18.30
CA LYS A 524 -17.77 25.67 18.15
C LYS A 524 -16.72 26.28 17.22
N PRO A 525 -15.53 26.63 17.72
CA PRO A 525 -14.40 26.95 16.86
C PRO A 525 -13.90 25.68 16.19
N LEU A 526 -13.51 25.80 14.91
CA LEU A 526 -13.02 24.73 14.06
C LEU A 526 -11.70 25.15 13.41
N VAL A 527 -10.77 24.21 13.29
CA VAL A 527 -9.47 24.43 12.66
C VAL A 527 -9.28 23.40 11.53
N PHE A 528 -8.85 23.89 10.37
CA PHE A 528 -8.61 23.05 9.19
C PHE A 528 -7.18 23.26 8.70
N GLU A 529 -6.38 22.21 8.73
CA GLU A 529 -5.00 22.25 8.23
C GLU A 529 -5.00 22.29 6.69
N GLY A 530 -4.16 23.16 6.13
CA GLY A 530 -4.01 23.28 4.69
C GLY A 530 -5.24 23.85 3.95
N ALA A 531 -6.15 24.50 4.67
CA ALA A 531 -7.29 25.20 4.07
C ALA A 531 -6.87 26.51 3.38
#